data_f1f0640fe426ec0d159655e0617bdefd
#
_entry.id   f1f0640fe426ec0d159655e0617bdefd
#
_cell.length_a   1.000
_cell.length_b   1.000
_cell.length_c   1.000
_cell.angle_alpha   90.00
_cell.angle_beta   90.00
_cell.angle_gamma   90.00
#
_symmetry.space_group_name_H-M   'P 1'
#
loop_
_entity.id
_entity.type
_entity.pdbx_description
1 polymer ?
#
loop_
_entity_poly.entity_id
_entity_poly.type
_entity_poly.pdbx_seq_one_letter_code
_entity_poly.pdbx_strand_id
1 'polypeptide(L)'
;MLKHSENSMMTAVMDYAVIVARLYEKALTLGSLTLNTADEYVMRYESDYCFIDQYYRLANETYFGIDPTCELFDAVQKVKRCLDQNYSKLCNRINMEWTRCLKETGGIGEVHLLRQQNFYDERIKPIQKKVAVIVSDALRYEVAKELIGELARSKHIASLKPAIAMLPSETKYCKPSLLPHRELKLYGKGEEQDMAVDDHILDTTLKRSEHLQVYRDGAVCVPFETVAEYNLEKNREIFKHPLVYIFHDVIDKTGHDGNAKQIVNSCRDASTELKKMIPKIHASYNVTEVYITSDHGFLFNDIMFTDKDKHKIEEDCLERSTRYYLTKSKDEVNGVVKFPLNEVSGMVNVSDVMVAVPMGTNRFAAPSGGYMFTHGGAALQELIIPVITSRQERDDNKQPVGVMILDRRLSMQASRLRFKMLQTEAVSMDMKERPIRVALYHNDVPVTPVKDILLDKTDPSLDNRKIQVDLTLNKNIDAKVLQLKVFDATDELNPIIKENVTNNTLIENDFDF
;
A
#
# COMPACT_ATOMS: atom_id res chain seq x y z
N MET A 1 29.89 27.02 -2.75
CA MET A 1 29.70 25.78 -1.95
C MET A 1 29.21 26.08 -0.53
N LEU A 2 29.88 26.94 0.28
CA LEU A 2 29.47 27.21 1.68
C LEU A 2 28.02 27.70 1.85
N LYS A 3 27.57 28.68 1.06
CA LYS A 3 26.18 29.18 1.15
C LYS A 3 25.09 28.14 0.76
N HIS A 4 25.40 27.15 -0.08
CA HIS A 4 24.47 26.07 -0.41
C HIS A 4 24.36 25.05 0.72
N SER A 5 25.46 24.79 1.47
CA SER A 5 25.45 23.90 2.63
C SER A 5 24.70 24.51 3.83
N GLU A 6 24.87 25.80 4.07
CA GLU A 6 24.16 26.54 5.14
C GLU A 6 22.66 26.60 4.89
N ASN A 7 22.22 26.86 3.65
CA ASN A 7 20.81 26.82 3.27
C ASN A 7 20.21 25.39 3.45
N SER A 8 20.95 24.35 3.11
CA SER A 8 20.53 22.97 3.29
C SER A 8 20.38 22.58 4.76
N MET A 9 21.33 22.98 5.61
CA MET A 9 21.26 22.75 7.06
C MET A 9 20.08 23.48 7.71
N MET A 10 19.86 24.75 7.35
CA MET A 10 18.73 25.52 7.86
C MET A 10 17.39 24.91 7.42
N THR A 11 17.28 24.40 6.19
CA THR A 11 16.10 23.70 5.70
C THR A 11 15.80 22.47 6.56
N ALA A 12 16.77 21.63 6.87
CA ALA A 12 16.57 20.45 7.72
C ALA A 12 16.09 20.82 9.14
N VAL A 13 16.61 21.90 9.73
CA VAL A 13 16.15 22.41 11.04
C VAL A 13 14.70 22.92 10.95
N MET A 14 14.35 23.62 9.88
CA MET A 14 12.98 24.11 9.65
C MET A 14 12.00 22.97 9.46
N ASP A 15 12.35 21.95 8.66
CA ASP A 15 11.53 20.77 8.46
C ASP A 15 11.30 20.04 9.77
N TYR A 16 12.33 19.85 10.59
CA TYR A 16 12.21 19.29 11.93
C TYR A 16 11.22 20.10 12.79
N ALA A 17 11.38 21.42 12.85
CA ALA A 17 10.51 22.29 13.64
C ALA A 17 9.04 22.22 13.18
N VAL A 18 8.79 22.18 11.88
CA VAL A 18 7.43 22.02 11.31
C VAL A 18 6.82 20.68 11.71
N ILE A 19 7.57 19.57 11.62
CA ILE A 19 7.07 18.25 11.98
C ILE A 19 6.76 18.19 13.49
N VAL A 20 7.64 18.71 14.33
CA VAL A 20 7.41 18.80 15.78
C VAL A 20 6.17 19.63 16.09
N ALA A 21 6.01 20.78 15.44
CA ALA A 21 4.80 21.62 15.61
C ALA A 21 3.51 20.89 15.24
N ARG A 22 3.50 20.14 14.13
CA ARG A 22 2.35 19.30 13.71
C ARG A 22 2.01 18.22 14.73
N LEU A 23 3.04 17.59 15.33
CA LEU A 23 2.82 16.60 16.39
C LEU A 23 2.10 17.25 17.59
N TYR A 24 2.60 18.38 18.07
CA TYR A 24 1.99 19.07 19.20
C TYR A 24 0.59 19.61 18.86
N GLU A 25 0.39 20.18 17.69
CA GLU A 25 -0.93 20.60 17.20
C GLU A 25 -1.91 19.42 17.25
N LYS A 26 -1.53 18.28 16.68
CA LYS A 26 -2.37 17.08 16.69
C LYS A 26 -2.63 16.59 18.12
N ALA A 27 -1.63 16.57 18.99
CA ALA A 27 -1.77 16.15 20.38
C ALA A 27 -2.74 17.05 21.16
N LEU A 28 -2.75 18.36 20.90
CA LEU A 28 -3.66 19.33 21.54
C LEU A 28 -5.13 19.14 21.10
N THR A 29 -5.39 18.57 19.93
CA THR A 29 -6.73 18.34 19.39
C THR A 29 -7.37 17.03 19.83
N LEU A 30 -6.67 16.15 20.54
CA LEU A 30 -7.15 14.79 20.85
C LEU A 30 -8.40 14.75 21.74
N GLY A 31 -8.63 15.73 22.61
CA GLY A 31 -9.74 15.70 23.58
C GLY A 31 -9.56 14.59 24.63
N SER A 32 -10.68 13.92 25.02
CA SER A 32 -10.63 12.82 26.00
C SER A 32 -9.87 11.62 25.44
N LEU A 33 -8.98 11.05 26.24
CA LEU A 33 -8.27 9.80 25.94
C LEU A 33 -9.04 8.58 26.45
N THR A 34 -10.01 8.75 27.34
CA THR A 34 -10.89 7.68 27.83
C THR A 34 -12.07 7.56 26.88
N LEU A 35 -12.20 6.41 26.24
CA LEU A 35 -13.28 6.05 25.31
C LEU A 35 -14.05 4.85 25.89
N ASN A 36 -15.25 4.58 25.37
CA ASN A 36 -16.18 3.62 25.96
C ASN A 36 -15.99 2.20 25.41
N THR A 37 -15.56 2.07 24.16
CA THR A 37 -15.46 0.78 23.46
C THR A 37 -14.11 0.61 22.77
N ALA A 38 -13.71 -0.63 22.56
CA ALA A 38 -12.50 -0.97 21.82
C ALA A 38 -12.54 -0.46 20.37
N ASP A 39 -13.70 -0.50 19.73
CA ASP A 39 -13.88 0.03 18.36
C ASP A 39 -13.68 1.54 18.29
N GLU A 40 -14.08 2.30 19.30
CA GLU A 40 -13.82 3.74 19.37
C GLU A 40 -12.30 4.03 19.43
N TYR A 41 -11.52 3.21 20.15
CA TYR A 41 -10.05 3.33 20.17
C TYR A 41 -9.45 3.03 18.80
N VAL A 42 -9.94 2.02 18.08
CA VAL A 42 -9.49 1.70 16.73
C VAL A 42 -9.79 2.86 15.78
N MET A 43 -11.03 3.36 15.76
CA MET A 43 -11.40 4.51 14.92
C MET A 43 -10.54 5.74 15.24
N ARG A 44 -10.27 5.98 16.52
CA ARG A 44 -9.42 7.07 16.95
C ARG A 44 -7.95 6.84 16.60
N TYR A 45 -7.48 5.59 16.60
CA TYR A 45 -6.15 5.27 16.12
C TYR A 45 -6.00 5.59 14.64
N GLU A 46 -6.96 5.20 13.82
CA GLU A 46 -6.97 5.48 12.38
C GLU A 46 -7.04 6.98 12.06
N SER A 47 -7.85 7.75 12.79
CA SER A 47 -8.10 9.16 12.49
C SER A 47 -7.08 10.11 13.13
N ASP A 48 -6.51 9.74 14.29
CA ASP A 48 -5.76 10.66 15.11
C ASP A 48 -4.44 10.11 15.63
N TYR A 49 -4.45 8.98 16.38
CA TYR A 49 -3.26 8.55 17.11
C TYR A 49 -2.14 8.08 16.19
N CYS A 50 -2.46 7.43 15.06
CA CYS A 50 -1.45 7.02 14.09
C CYS A 50 -0.65 8.20 13.51
N PHE A 51 -1.25 9.39 13.41
CA PHE A 51 -0.51 10.59 12.96
C PHE A 51 0.47 11.10 14.00
N ILE A 52 0.18 10.93 15.30
CA ILE A 52 1.15 11.27 16.35
C ILE A 52 2.37 10.35 16.24
N ASP A 53 2.15 9.05 16.03
CA ASP A 53 3.20 8.09 15.79
C ASP A 53 4.01 8.43 14.53
N GLN A 54 3.33 8.78 13.43
CA GLN A 54 3.95 9.19 12.18
C GLN A 54 4.82 10.44 12.35
N TYR A 55 4.28 11.48 12.97
CA TYR A 55 5.05 12.71 13.20
C TYR A 55 6.23 12.48 14.15
N TYR A 56 6.10 11.60 15.14
CA TYR A 56 7.22 11.24 16.00
C TYR A 56 8.32 10.52 15.21
N ARG A 57 7.97 9.54 14.38
CA ARG A 57 8.93 8.86 13.50
C ARG A 57 9.61 9.84 12.54
N LEU A 58 8.84 10.67 11.83
CA LEU A 58 9.37 11.65 10.88
C LEU A 58 10.24 12.71 11.56
N ALA A 59 9.90 13.15 12.78
CA ALA A 59 10.74 14.06 13.56
C ALA A 59 12.08 13.41 13.90
N ASN A 60 12.08 12.15 14.30
CA ASN A 60 13.33 11.42 14.56
C ASN A 60 14.15 11.25 13.28
N GLU A 61 13.53 10.88 12.18
CA GLU A 61 14.20 10.75 10.87
C GLU A 61 14.88 12.06 10.45
N THR A 62 14.15 13.17 10.54
CA THR A 62 14.66 14.50 10.20
C THR A 62 15.76 14.93 11.15
N TYR A 63 15.59 14.71 12.47
CA TYR A 63 16.61 15.00 13.48
C TYR A 63 17.94 14.30 13.17
N PHE A 64 17.92 13.02 12.84
CA PHE A 64 19.10 12.26 12.50
C PHE A 64 19.75 12.67 11.16
N GLY A 65 19.04 13.45 10.35
CA GLY A 65 19.56 14.06 9.13
C GLY A 65 20.24 15.43 9.35
N ILE A 66 20.07 16.06 10.53
CA ILE A 66 20.67 17.36 10.84
C ILE A 66 22.16 17.18 11.16
N ASP A 67 23.00 17.99 10.50
CA ASP A 67 24.45 17.98 10.76
C ASP A 67 24.75 18.50 12.18
N PRO A 68 25.47 17.73 13.02
CA PRO A 68 25.83 18.17 14.37
C PRO A 68 26.67 19.44 14.43
N THR A 69 27.28 19.88 13.33
CA THR A 69 28.05 21.14 13.25
C THR A 69 27.17 22.38 13.04
N CYS A 70 25.85 22.20 12.87
CA CYS A 70 24.90 23.30 12.74
C CYS A 70 24.84 24.13 14.03
N GLU A 71 24.87 25.47 13.92
CA GLU A 71 24.80 26.37 15.07
C GLU A 71 23.57 26.18 15.96
N LEU A 72 22.47 25.70 15.38
CA LEU A 72 21.21 25.43 16.09
C LEU A 72 21.13 24.02 16.68
N PHE A 73 22.13 23.16 16.48
CA PHE A 73 22.06 21.75 16.87
C PHE A 73 21.77 21.54 18.36
N ASP A 74 22.39 22.32 19.24
CA ASP A 74 22.14 22.26 20.69
C ASP A 74 20.66 22.60 21.05
N ALA A 75 20.08 23.56 20.36
CA ALA A 75 18.67 23.90 20.55
C ALA A 75 17.76 22.78 20.04
N VAL A 76 18.03 22.24 18.86
CA VAL A 76 17.31 21.09 18.28
C VAL A 76 17.40 19.88 19.21
N GLN A 77 18.56 19.59 19.77
CA GLN A 77 18.76 18.47 20.70
C GLN A 77 17.92 18.64 22.01
N LYS A 78 17.76 19.86 22.51
CA LYS A 78 16.88 20.13 23.65
C LYS A 78 15.42 19.88 23.29
N VAL A 79 14.98 20.35 22.12
CA VAL A 79 13.62 20.10 21.61
C VAL A 79 13.39 18.59 21.44
N LYS A 80 14.37 17.86 20.88
CA LYS A 80 14.30 16.40 20.72
C LYS A 80 14.06 15.68 22.05
N ARG A 81 14.82 16.01 23.09
CA ARG A 81 14.64 15.41 24.43
C ARG A 81 13.25 15.68 25.00
N CYS A 82 12.74 16.90 24.87
CA CYS A 82 11.37 17.24 25.30
C CYS A 82 10.33 16.46 24.49
N LEU A 83 10.53 16.36 23.17
CA LEU A 83 9.64 15.61 22.28
C LEU A 83 9.56 14.14 22.70
N ASP A 84 10.70 13.47 22.89
CA ASP A 84 10.77 12.06 23.27
C ASP A 84 10.03 11.78 24.58
N GLN A 85 10.24 12.63 25.58
CA GLN A 85 9.58 12.51 26.87
C GLN A 85 8.06 12.72 26.77
N ASN A 86 7.63 13.73 26.00
CA ASN A 86 6.22 14.06 25.86
C ASN A 86 5.48 13.02 25.02
N TYR A 87 6.09 12.53 23.93
CA TYR A 87 5.56 11.44 23.13
C TYR A 87 5.41 10.16 23.97
N SER A 88 6.46 9.77 24.71
CA SER A 88 6.43 8.60 25.55
C SER A 88 5.30 8.65 26.59
N LYS A 89 5.13 9.81 27.26
CA LYS A 89 4.04 10.02 28.24
C LYS A 89 2.66 9.93 27.57
N LEU A 90 2.49 10.59 26.42
CA LEU A 90 1.21 10.59 25.71
C LEU A 90 0.87 9.21 25.18
N CYS A 91 1.82 8.53 24.53
CA CYS A 91 1.68 7.18 24.02
C CYS A 91 1.32 6.19 25.13
N ASN A 92 2.01 6.31 26.30
CA ASN A 92 1.68 5.48 27.45
C ASN A 92 0.26 5.74 27.99
N ARG A 93 -0.15 7.00 28.11
CA ARG A 93 -1.51 7.34 28.59
C ARG A 93 -2.59 6.80 27.64
N ILE A 94 -2.43 6.94 26.33
CA ILE A 94 -3.37 6.40 25.34
C ILE A 94 -3.48 4.87 25.51
N ASN A 95 -2.34 4.19 25.59
CA ASN A 95 -2.31 2.73 25.70
C ASN A 95 -2.73 2.20 27.09
N MET A 96 -2.55 2.97 28.16
CA MET A 96 -3.12 2.64 29.49
C MET A 96 -4.65 2.60 29.43
N GLU A 97 -5.27 3.62 28.84
CA GLU A 97 -6.72 3.67 28.68
C GLU A 97 -7.23 2.57 27.72
N TRP A 98 -6.52 2.33 26.64
CA TRP A 98 -6.81 1.25 25.70
C TRP A 98 -6.74 -0.14 26.36
N THR A 99 -5.65 -0.45 27.05
CA THR A 99 -5.49 -1.77 27.72
C THR A 99 -6.47 -1.95 28.88
N ARG A 100 -6.86 -0.85 29.56
CA ARG A 100 -7.94 -0.87 30.54
C ARG A 100 -9.28 -1.21 29.88
N CYS A 101 -9.62 -0.55 28.77
CA CYS A 101 -10.83 -0.83 28.01
C CYS A 101 -10.87 -2.31 27.57
N LEU A 102 -9.79 -2.85 27.03
CA LEU A 102 -9.70 -4.26 26.67
C LEU A 102 -9.96 -5.20 27.87
N LYS A 103 -9.40 -4.88 29.05
CA LYS A 103 -9.64 -5.66 30.28
C LYS A 103 -11.12 -5.65 30.68
N GLU A 104 -11.78 -4.51 30.57
CA GLU A 104 -13.17 -4.29 30.97
C GLU A 104 -14.19 -4.86 29.98
N THR A 105 -13.87 -4.89 28.69
CA THR A 105 -14.80 -5.31 27.61
C THR A 105 -14.65 -6.77 27.19
N GLY A 106 -13.72 -7.54 27.75
CA GLY A 106 -13.54 -8.97 27.40
C GLY A 106 -12.41 -9.25 26.40
N GLY A 107 -11.56 -8.26 26.14
CA GLY A 107 -10.34 -8.44 25.35
C GLY A 107 -10.48 -8.07 23.87
N ILE A 108 -9.48 -8.46 23.07
CA ILE A 108 -9.44 -8.16 21.64
C ILE A 108 -10.54 -8.88 20.84
N GLY A 109 -11.23 -9.85 21.46
CA GLY A 109 -12.36 -10.57 20.89
C GLY A 109 -13.55 -9.68 20.54
N GLU A 110 -13.73 -8.58 21.28
CA GLU A 110 -14.82 -7.61 21.12
C GLU A 110 -14.51 -6.51 20.09
N VAL A 111 -13.34 -6.55 19.48
CA VAL A 111 -12.97 -5.59 18.42
C VAL A 111 -13.53 -6.07 17.08
N HIS A 112 -14.38 -5.27 16.43
CA HIS A 112 -15.01 -5.60 15.16
C HIS A 112 -14.10 -5.29 13.95
N LEU A 113 -12.96 -5.93 13.92
CA LEU A 113 -12.00 -5.87 12.82
C LEU A 113 -11.75 -7.26 12.23
N LEU A 114 -11.16 -7.27 11.03
CA LEU A 114 -10.56 -8.48 10.49
C LEU A 114 -9.51 -9.00 11.48
N ARG A 115 -9.70 -10.20 11.98
CA ARG A 115 -8.69 -10.89 12.77
C ARG A 115 -7.60 -11.43 11.85
N GLN A 116 -6.35 -11.29 12.25
CA GLN A 116 -5.20 -11.72 11.47
C GLN A 116 -5.29 -13.18 11.02
N GLN A 117 -5.68 -14.09 11.92
CA GLN A 117 -5.83 -15.52 11.61
C GLN A 117 -6.93 -15.80 10.57
N ASN A 118 -7.86 -14.88 10.33
CA ASN A 118 -8.89 -15.01 9.30
C ASN A 118 -8.49 -14.36 7.97
N PHE A 119 -7.30 -13.75 7.88
CA PHE A 119 -6.87 -12.98 6.71
C PHE A 119 -6.94 -13.79 5.41
N TYR A 120 -6.41 -15.02 5.41
CA TYR A 120 -6.46 -15.85 4.22
C TYR A 120 -7.90 -16.17 3.79
N ASP A 121 -8.73 -16.68 4.71
CA ASP A 121 -10.08 -17.12 4.38
C ASP A 121 -10.99 -15.97 3.95
N GLU A 122 -10.88 -14.80 4.58
CA GLU A 122 -11.75 -13.67 4.26
C GLU A 122 -11.24 -12.81 3.09
N ARG A 123 -9.94 -12.73 2.86
CA ARG A 123 -9.37 -11.80 1.86
C ARG A 123 -8.78 -12.48 0.64
N ILE A 124 -8.15 -13.64 0.79
CA ILE A 124 -7.37 -14.27 -0.28
C ILE A 124 -8.12 -15.42 -0.95
N LYS A 125 -8.72 -16.29 -0.16
CA LYS A 125 -9.46 -17.48 -0.63
C LYS A 125 -10.55 -17.17 -1.66
N PRO A 126 -11.36 -16.09 -1.54
CA PRO A 126 -12.39 -15.76 -2.51
C PRO A 126 -11.86 -15.36 -3.89
N ILE A 127 -10.56 -15.00 -4.01
CA ILE A 127 -9.98 -14.47 -5.23
C ILE A 127 -9.64 -15.62 -6.18
N GLN A 128 -10.28 -15.65 -7.35
CA GLN A 128 -10.04 -16.67 -8.39
C GLN A 128 -8.92 -16.27 -9.37
N LYS A 129 -8.57 -14.97 -9.41
CA LYS A 129 -7.52 -14.43 -10.29
C LYS A 129 -6.17 -14.53 -9.60
N LYS A 130 -5.11 -14.20 -10.37
CA LYS A 130 -3.75 -14.07 -9.82
C LYS A 130 -3.72 -12.98 -8.75
N VAL A 131 -3.18 -13.34 -7.60
CA VAL A 131 -3.03 -12.44 -6.45
C VAL A 131 -1.63 -12.58 -5.85
N ALA A 132 -1.07 -11.47 -5.41
CA ALA A 132 0.14 -11.45 -4.62
C ALA A 132 -0.17 -10.90 -3.21
N VAL A 133 0.46 -11.48 -2.20
CA VAL A 133 0.37 -11.03 -0.81
C VAL A 133 1.78 -10.69 -0.34
N ILE A 134 2.00 -9.45 0.07
CA ILE A 134 3.25 -9.03 0.71
C ILE A 134 3.00 -8.97 2.21
N VAL A 135 3.71 -9.79 2.97
CA VAL A 135 3.74 -9.72 4.43
C VAL A 135 5.01 -8.95 4.79
N SER A 136 4.83 -7.70 5.20
CA SER A 136 5.94 -6.84 5.62
C SER A 136 6.03 -6.88 7.15
N ASP A 137 7.08 -7.51 7.65
CA ASP A 137 7.34 -7.76 9.07
C ASP A 137 7.46 -6.43 9.83
N ALA A 138 6.71 -6.31 10.90
CA ALA A 138 6.63 -5.12 11.74
C ALA A 138 6.18 -3.84 11.01
N LEU A 139 5.43 -3.94 9.90
CA LEU A 139 4.91 -2.75 9.20
C LEU A 139 3.81 -2.08 10.03
N ARG A 140 4.12 -0.95 10.66
CA ARG A 140 3.14 -0.17 11.43
C ARG A 140 2.05 0.41 10.56
N TYR A 141 0.85 0.54 11.12
CA TYR A 141 -0.31 1.14 10.44
C TYR A 141 -0.02 2.57 9.92
N GLU A 142 0.73 3.38 10.67
CA GLU A 142 1.07 4.75 10.27
C GLU A 142 1.99 4.80 9.05
N VAL A 143 2.94 3.85 8.93
CA VAL A 143 3.82 3.72 7.75
C VAL A 143 3.01 3.29 6.53
N ALA A 144 2.08 2.36 6.71
CA ALA A 144 1.16 1.93 5.66
C ALA A 144 0.23 3.08 5.19
N LYS A 145 -0.18 3.95 6.11
CA LYS A 145 -1.00 5.13 5.79
C LYS A 145 -0.24 6.16 4.97
N GLU A 146 1.05 6.34 5.23
CA GLU A 146 1.93 7.17 4.40
C GLU A 146 2.10 6.55 3.00
N LEU A 147 2.40 5.25 2.93
CA LEU A 147 2.55 4.51 1.67
C LEU A 147 1.32 4.63 0.78
N ILE A 148 0.11 4.52 1.33
CA ILE A 148 -1.15 4.69 0.58
C ILE A 148 -1.25 6.08 -0.05
N GLY A 149 -0.89 7.12 0.69
CA GLY A 149 -0.88 8.49 0.18
C GLY A 149 0.08 8.68 -1.01
N GLU A 150 1.19 7.95 -1.00
CA GLU A 150 2.16 7.96 -2.10
C GLU A 150 1.69 7.13 -3.31
N LEU A 151 1.07 5.96 -3.08
CA LEU A 151 0.49 5.12 -4.14
C LEU A 151 -0.65 5.83 -4.87
N ALA A 152 -1.50 6.56 -4.15
CA ALA A 152 -2.57 7.35 -4.73
C ALA A 152 -2.07 8.42 -5.71
N ARG A 153 -0.88 9.00 -5.45
CA ARG A 153 -0.23 9.95 -6.37
C ARG A 153 0.25 9.28 -7.67
N SER A 154 0.49 7.97 -7.65
CA SER A 154 0.96 7.19 -8.80
C SER A 154 -0.16 6.49 -9.58
N LYS A 155 -1.42 6.91 -9.39
CA LYS A 155 -2.62 6.42 -10.10
C LYS A 155 -2.95 4.93 -9.88
N HIS A 156 -2.55 4.36 -8.74
CA HIS A 156 -3.02 3.05 -8.32
C HIS A 156 -4.26 3.21 -7.44
N ILE A 157 -5.28 2.41 -7.71
CA ILE A 157 -6.41 2.30 -6.80
C ILE A 157 -5.93 1.47 -5.62
N ALA A 158 -5.70 2.13 -4.50
CA ALA A 158 -5.29 1.48 -3.28
C ALA A 158 -6.20 1.91 -2.13
N SER A 159 -6.53 0.95 -1.27
CA SER A 159 -7.30 1.19 -0.05
C SER A 159 -6.57 0.60 1.15
N LEU A 160 -6.69 1.25 2.30
CA LEU A 160 -6.16 0.78 3.58
C LEU A 160 -7.31 0.52 4.52
N LYS A 161 -7.29 -0.64 5.17
CA LYS A 161 -8.18 -0.98 6.28
C LYS A 161 -7.34 -1.50 7.44
N PRO A 162 -7.76 -1.24 8.69
CA PRO A 162 -7.14 -1.86 9.84
C PRO A 162 -7.52 -3.33 9.93
N ALA A 163 -6.64 -4.12 10.51
CA ALA A 163 -6.91 -5.46 11.03
C ALA A 163 -6.30 -5.56 12.42
N ILE A 164 -6.69 -6.57 13.18
CA ILE A 164 -6.14 -6.78 14.52
C ILE A 164 -5.25 -8.02 14.53
N ALA A 165 -4.00 -7.84 14.98
CA ALA A 165 -3.07 -8.94 15.20
C ALA A 165 -3.52 -9.81 16.37
N MET A 166 -3.06 -11.05 16.40
CA MET A 166 -3.26 -11.92 17.55
C MET A 166 -2.34 -11.52 18.72
N LEU A 167 -2.62 -12.04 19.91
CA LEU A 167 -1.70 -11.99 21.05
C LEU A 167 -1.13 -13.39 21.34
N PRO A 168 0.17 -13.47 21.64
CA PRO A 168 1.19 -12.41 21.59
C PRO A 168 1.39 -11.88 20.16
N SER A 169 1.57 -10.55 20.02
CA SER A 169 1.87 -9.91 18.73
C SER A 169 3.36 -10.08 18.38
N GLU A 170 3.76 -11.33 18.18
CA GLU A 170 5.13 -11.80 18.00
C GLU A 170 5.26 -12.54 16.65
N THR A 171 6.36 -12.33 15.94
CA THR A 171 6.61 -12.88 14.60
C THR A 171 6.31 -14.37 14.49
N LYS A 172 6.77 -15.17 15.44
CA LYS A 172 6.62 -16.64 15.43
C LYS A 172 5.17 -17.12 15.55
N TYR A 173 4.28 -16.29 16.12
CA TYR A 173 2.85 -16.56 16.21
C TYR A 173 2.09 -15.89 15.05
N CYS A 174 2.35 -14.63 14.81
CA CYS A 174 1.57 -13.81 13.90
C CYS A 174 1.85 -14.11 12.42
N LYS A 175 3.11 -14.30 12.02
CA LYS A 175 3.45 -14.52 10.63
C LYS A 175 2.86 -15.81 10.05
N PRO A 176 2.94 -16.98 10.73
CA PRO A 176 2.30 -18.20 10.26
C PRO A 176 0.77 -18.12 10.25
N SER A 177 0.13 -17.36 11.15
CA SER A 177 -1.33 -17.22 11.22
C SER A 177 -1.95 -16.53 10.02
N LEU A 178 -1.15 -15.80 9.23
CA LEU A 178 -1.57 -15.18 7.96
C LEU A 178 -1.72 -16.18 6.80
N LEU A 179 -1.23 -17.41 6.98
CA LEU A 179 -1.39 -18.50 6.03
C LEU A 179 -2.72 -19.25 6.30
N PRO A 180 -3.25 -19.99 5.29
CA PRO A 180 -4.43 -20.81 5.50
C PRO A 180 -4.18 -21.88 6.56
N HIS A 181 -5.21 -22.19 7.35
CA HIS A 181 -5.12 -23.24 8.38
C HIS A 181 -6.51 -23.71 8.80
N ARG A 182 -6.56 -24.90 9.38
CA ARG A 182 -7.74 -25.46 10.06
C ARG A 182 -7.66 -25.23 11.54
N GLU A 183 -6.45 -25.38 12.11
CA GLU A 183 -6.20 -25.20 13.53
C GLU A 183 -4.80 -24.62 13.81
N LEU A 184 -4.71 -23.84 14.88
CA LEU A 184 -3.47 -23.31 15.43
C LEU A 184 -3.24 -23.94 16.80
N LYS A 185 -2.01 -24.37 17.10
CA LYS A 185 -1.65 -25.00 18.37
C LYS A 185 -0.38 -24.40 18.93
N LEU A 186 -0.34 -24.22 20.24
CA LEU A 186 0.92 -23.94 20.95
C LEU A 186 1.76 -25.21 21.00
N TYR A 187 3.02 -25.10 20.62
CA TYR A 187 3.96 -26.21 20.57
C TYR A 187 5.29 -25.79 21.22
N GLY A 188 5.85 -26.61 22.08
CA GLY A 188 7.15 -26.33 22.68
C GLY A 188 7.35 -27.04 24.03
N LYS A 189 8.52 -26.82 24.63
CA LYS A 189 8.88 -27.29 25.96
C LYS A 189 9.59 -26.20 26.76
N GLY A 190 9.21 -26.04 28.02
CA GLY A 190 9.83 -25.05 28.88
C GLY A 190 9.57 -23.63 28.39
N GLU A 191 10.59 -22.80 28.34
CA GLU A 191 10.51 -21.41 27.89
C GLU A 191 10.60 -21.23 26.35
N GLU A 192 10.79 -22.31 25.59
CA GLU A 192 10.81 -22.29 24.13
C GLU A 192 9.44 -22.74 23.58
N GLN A 193 8.57 -21.79 23.37
CA GLN A 193 7.27 -22.00 22.75
C GLN A 193 7.27 -21.53 21.29
N ASP A 194 6.48 -22.20 20.44
CA ASP A 194 6.27 -21.87 19.06
C ASP A 194 4.81 -22.14 18.69
N MET A 195 4.40 -21.84 17.46
CA MET A 195 3.07 -22.14 16.96
C MET A 195 3.12 -23.16 15.83
N ALA A 196 2.39 -24.26 16.00
CA ALA A 196 2.12 -25.20 14.92
C ALA A 196 0.83 -24.81 14.18
N VAL A 197 0.92 -24.80 12.86
CA VAL A 197 -0.18 -24.61 11.93
C VAL A 197 -0.49 -25.97 11.33
N ASP A 198 -1.69 -26.52 11.58
CA ASP A 198 -2.06 -27.88 11.15
C ASP A 198 -0.98 -28.92 11.50
N ASP A 199 -0.51 -28.88 12.76
CA ASP A 199 0.55 -29.73 13.32
C ASP A 199 1.98 -29.53 12.75
N HIS A 200 2.21 -28.45 11.95
CA HIS A 200 3.53 -28.16 11.36
C HIS A 200 4.05 -26.79 11.81
N ILE A 201 5.34 -26.70 12.14
CA ILE A 201 6.01 -25.43 12.40
C ILE A 201 6.48 -24.85 11.07
N LEU A 202 5.98 -23.65 10.74
CA LEU A 202 6.23 -22.96 9.46
C LEU A 202 7.33 -21.89 9.58
N ASP A 203 8.50 -22.29 10.07
CA ASP A 203 9.66 -21.42 10.34
C ASP A 203 10.42 -20.96 9.11
N THR A 204 10.34 -21.70 7.98
CA THR A 204 11.04 -21.39 6.75
C THR A 204 10.10 -21.07 5.60
N THR A 205 10.59 -20.31 4.62
CA THR A 205 9.84 -19.99 3.38
C THR A 205 9.44 -21.25 2.62
N LEU A 206 10.30 -22.28 2.61
CA LEU A 206 10.00 -23.57 1.95
C LEU A 206 8.81 -24.25 2.62
N LYS A 207 8.84 -24.44 3.95
CA LYS A 207 7.73 -25.06 4.69
C LYS A 207 6.42 -24.27 4.53
N ARG A 208 6.47 -22.94 4.52
CA ARG A 208 5.31 -22.08 4.25
C ARG A 208 4.79 -22.31 2.82
N SER A 209 5.67 -22.47 1.84
CA SER A 209 5.30 -22.75 0.46
C SER A 209 4.61 -24.11 0.31
N GLU A 210 5.20 -25.16 0.90
CA GLU A 210 4.64 -26.51 0.91
C GLU A 210 3.27 -26.54 1.60
N HIS A 211 3.14 -25.88 2.74
CA HIS A 211 1.86 -25.75 3.44
C HIS A 211 0.81 -25.00 2.62
N LEU A 212 1.18 -23.87 2.00
CA LEU A 212 0.25 -23.07 1.19
C LEU A 212 -0.29 -23.85 -0.02
N GLN A 213 0.53 -24.73 -0.62
CA GLN A 213 0.14 -25.59 -1.74
C GLN A 213 -0.95 -26.60 -1.37
N VAL A 214 -1.03 -27.04 -0.11
CA VAL A 214 -2.11 -27.92 0.36
C VAL A 214 -3.48 -27.26 0.24
N TYR A 215 -3.53 -25.92 0.41
CA TYR A 215 -4.77 -25.14 0.37
C TYR A 215 -5.05 -24.51 -1.00
N ARG A 216 -4.02 -24.23 -1.78
CA ARG A 216 -4.14 -23.64 -3.12
C ARG A 216 -3.04 -24.18 -4.02
N ASP A 217 -3.46 -25.10 -4.90
CA ASP A 217 -2.54 -25.73 -5.86
C ASP A 217 -1.75 -24.69 -6.66
N GLY A 218 -0.46 -24.94 -6.80
CA GLY A 218 0.48 -24.07 -7.50
C GLY A 218 0.81 -22.76 -6.78
N ALA A 219 0.39 -22.54 -5.52
CA ALA A 219 0.78 -21.36 -4.76
C ALA A 219 2.25 -21.45 -4.32
N VAL A 220 2.90 -20.30 -4.10
CA VAL A 220 4.32 -20.23 -3.72
C VAL A 220 4.58 -19.12 -2.70
N CYS A 221 5.55 -19.36 -1.81
CA CYS A 221 6.12 -18.36 -0.91
C CYS A 221 7.55 -18.03 -1.35
N VAL A 222 7.90 -16.73 -1.37
CA VAL A 222 9.23 -16.25 -1.75
C VAL A 222 9.70 -15.14 -0.82
N PRO A 223 11.02 -15.00 -0.54
CA PRO A 223 11.57 -13.81 0.09
C PRO A 223 11.45 -12.59 -0.82
N PHE A 224 11.28 -11.41 -0.24
CA PHE A 224 11.20 -10.15 -1.00
C PHE A 224 12.49 -9.88 -1.79
N GLU A 225 13.64 -10.17 -1.22
CA GLU A 225 14.96 -10.00 -1.83
C GLU A 225 15.05 -10.80 -3.13
N THR A 226 14.51 -12.02 -3.15
CA THR A 226 14.46 -12.85 -4.37
C THR A 226 13.74 -12.14 -5.51
N VAL A 227 12.59 -11.52 -5.22
CA VAL A 227 11.82 -10.77 -6.23
C VAL A 227 12.54 -9.46 -6.62
N ALA A 228 13.21 -8.81 -5.67
CA ALA A 228 13.94 -7.57 -5.90
C ALA A 228 15.18 -7.77 -6.79
N GLU A 229 15.93 -8.85 -6.56
CA GLU A 229 17.18 -9.16 -7.26
C GLU A 229 16.98 -9.83 -8.62
N TYR A 230 15.89 -10.58 -8.80
CA TYR A 230 15.63 -11.30 -10.04
C TYR A 230 15.32 -10.36 -11.21
N ASN A 231 15.80 -10.74 -12.39
CA ASN A 231 15.44 -10.07 -13.63
C ASN A 231 13.95 -10.29 -13.99
N LEU A 232 13.50 -9.61 -15.04
CA LEU A 232 12.10 -9.65 -15.47
C LEU A 232 11.63 -11.09 -15.81
N GLU A 233 12.48 -11.89 -16.47
CA GLU A 233 12.16 -13.24 -16.92
C GLU A 233 11.95 -14.19 -15.73
N LYS A 234 12.88 -14.22 -14.79
CA LYS A 234 12.79 -15.05 -13.57
C LYS A 234 11.58 -14.65 -12.72
N ASN A 235 11.33 -13.36 -12.56
CA ASN A 235 10.15 -12.91 -11.83
C ASN A 235 8.85 -13.29 -12.54
N ARG A 236 8.78 -13.25 -13.86
CA ARG A 236 7.61 -13.74 -14.60
C ARG A 236 7.32 -15.21 -14.34
N GLU A 237 8.34 -16.05 -14.14
CA GLU A 237 8.12 -17.45 -13.75
C GLU A 237 7.48 -17.55 -12.36
N ILE A 238 7.95 -16.79 -11.36
CA ILE A 238 7.34 -16.74 -10.03
C ILE A 238 5.88 -16.30 -10.12
N PHE A 239 5.58 -15.23 -10.87
CA PHE A 239 4.23 -14.69 -10.98
C PHE A 239 3.33 -15.41 -12.01
N LYS A 240 3.77 -16.57 -12.57
CA LYS A 240 2.84 -17.52 -13.22
C LYS A 240 1.94 -18.23 -12.21
N HIS A 241 2.41 -18.39 -10.99
CA HIS A 241 1.67 -19.01 -9.91
C HIS A 241 0.38 -18.24 -9.59
N PRO A 242 -0.73 -18.91 -9.22
CA PRO A 242 -2.02 -18.28 -8.97
C PRO A 242 -2.03 -17.44 -7.70
N LEU A 243 -1.15 -17.75 -6.75
CA LEU A 243 -0.96 -17.04 -5.49
C LEU A 243 0.51 -17.01 -5.14
N VAL A 244 1.03 -15.82 -4.87
CA VAL A 244 2.41 -15.59 -4.45
C VAL A 244 2.42 -14.85 -3.13
N TYR A 245 2.93 -15.48 -2.06
CA TYR A 245 3.25 -14.81 -0.79
C TYR A 245 4.69 -14.35 -0.81
N ILE A 246 4.91 -13.07 -0.48
CA ILE A 246 6.22 -12.41 -0.48
C ILE A 246 6.49 -11.94 0.95
N PHE A 247 7.55 -12.44 1.57
CA PHE A 247 7.93 -12.06 2.93
C PHE A 247 9.02 -10.99 2.89
N HIS A 248 8.74 -9.85 3.52
CA HIS A 248 9.56 -8.65 3.53
C HIS A 248 9.87 -8.30 5.00
N ASP A 249 11.16 -8.25 5.38
CA ASP A 249 11.59 -8.21 6.79
C ASP A 249 12.50 -7.01 7.16
N VAL A 250 12.55 -5.98 6.33
CA VAL A 250 13.48 -4.84 6.49
C VAL A 250 13.33 -4.14 7.83
N ILE A 251 12.09 -3.96 8.32
CA ILE A 251 11.84 -3.22 9.58
C ILE A 251 12.23 -4.07 10.78
N ASP A 252 11.71 -5.28 10.90
CA ASP A 252 11.93 -6.14 12.06
C ASP A 252 13.41 -6.51 12.23
N LYS A 253 14.05 -6.95 11.17
CA LYS A 253 15.49 -7.27 11.15
C LYS A 253 16.36 -6.09 11.61
N THR A 254 16.02 -4.87 11.20
CA THR A 254 16.74 -3.67 11.65
C THR A 254 16.36 -3.28 13.07
N GLY A 255 15.11 -3.52 13.47
CA GLY A 255 14.57 -3.15 14.77
C GLY A 255 15.30 -3.81 15.94
N HIS A 256 15.64 -5.09 15.83
CA HIS A 256 16.29 -5.85 16.88
C HIS A 256 17.74 -5.43 17.16
N ASP A 257 18.51 -5.13 16.11
CA ASP A 257 19.95 -4.85 16.21
C ASP A 257 20.32 -3.37 15.97
N GLY A 258 19.38 -2.57 15.50
CA GLY A 258 19.60 -1.21 15.08
C GLY A 258 19.52 -0.16 16.20
N ASN A 259 20.18 0.96 15.96
CA ASN A 259 19.96 2.17 16.76
C ASN A 259 18.73 2.95 16.28
N ALA A 260 18.32 3.99 17.02
CA ALA A 260 17.13 4.79 16.71
C ALA A 260 17.12 5.32 15.27
N LYS A 261 18.25 5.79 14.74
CA LYS A 261 18.39 6.26 13.35
C LYS A 261 18.10 5.14 12.34
N GLN A 262 18.66 3.96 12.58
CA GLN A 262 18.48 2.81 11.70
C GLN A 262 17.03 2.34 11.71
N ILE A 263 16.38 2.29 12.87
CA ILE A 263 14.97 1.88 13.01
C ILE A 263 14.04 2.82 12.23
N VAL A 264 14.16 4.14 12.38
CA VAL A 264 13.29 5.07 11.64
C VAL A 264 13.59 5.06 10.14
N ASN A 265 14.84 4.88 9.74
CA ASN A 265 15.23 4.75 8.34
C ASN A 265 14.68 3.47 7.72
N SER A 266 14.66 2.34 8.45
CA SER A 266 14.10 1.08 7.91
C SER A 266 12.62 1.20 7.55
N CYS A 267 11.84 2.00 8.29
CA CYS A 267 10.45 2.29 7.92
C CYS A 267 10.34 3.02 6.58
N ARG A 268 11.21 4.02 6.34
CA ARG A 268 11.28 4.75 5.06
C ARG A 268 11.74 3.83 3.92
N ASP A 269 12.76 3.00 4.18
CA ASP A 269 13.32 2.08 3.20
C ASP A 269 12.26 1.04 2.81
N ALA A 270 11.56 0.45 3.77
CA ALA A 270 10.44 -0.45 3.53
C ALA A 270 9.32 0.20 2.69
N SER A 271 8.90 1.42 3.04
CA SER A 271 7.91 2.17 2.23
C SER A 271 8.40 2.40 0.80
N THR A 272 9.68 2.74 0.62
CA THR A 272 10.29 2.99 -0.68
C THR A 272 10.35 1.71 -1.53
N GLU A 273 10.69 0.58 -0.93
CA GLU A 273 10.74 -0.72 -1.59
C GLU A 273 9.35 -1.18 -2.02
N LEU A 274 8.36 -1.10 -1.13
CA LEU A 274 6.98 -1.44 -1.42
C LEU A 274 6.38 -0.55 -2.52
N LYS A 275 6.63 0.76 -2.46
CA LYS A 275 6.20 1.73 -3.48
C LYS A 275 6.73 1.42 -4.87
N LYS A 276 7.95 0.90 -4.98
CA LYS A 276 8.55 0.48 -6.26
C LYS A 276 8.02 -0.88 -6.72
N MET A 277 7.82 -1.81 -5.78
CA MET A 277 7.47 -3.20 -6.09
C MET A 277 6.01 -3.34 -6.51
N ILE A 278 5.06 -2.66 -5.87
CA ILE A 278 3.62 -2.81 -6.14
C ILE A 278 3.27 -2.50 -7.61
N PRO A 279 3.65 -1.34 -8.18
CA PRO A 279 3.41 -1.05 -9.59
C PRO A 279 4.06 -2.07 -10.53
N LYS A 280 5.27 -2.54 -10.19
CA LYS A 280 5.99 -3.53 -10.98
C LYS A 280 5.26 -4.88 -11.01
N ILE A 281 4.69 -5.31 -9.88
CA ILE A 281 3.90 -6.54 -9.80
C ILE A 281 2.67 -6.44 -10.70
N HIS A 282 1.95 -5.34 -10.68
CA HIS A 282 0.81 -5.12 -11.55
C HIS A 282 1.19 -5.08 -13.03
N ALA A 283 2.07 -4.15 -13.41
CA ALA A 283 2.37 -3.83 -14.80
C ALA A 283 3.22 -4.90 -15.51
N SER A 284 4.24 -5.46 -14.81
CA SER A 284 5.22 -6.35 -15.42
C SER A 284 4.89 -7.83 -15.30
N TYR A 285 4.11 -8.20 -14.27
CA TYR A 285 3.82 -9.61 -13.95
C TYR A 285 2.34 -9.97 -14.08
N ASN A 286 1.49 -9.01 -14.50
CA ASN A 286 0.05 -9.21 -14.75
C ASN A 286 -0.69 -9.80 -13.55
N VAL A 287 -0.44 -9.24 -12.37
CA VAL A 287 -1.16 -9.57 -11.14
C VAL A 287 -2.28 -8.55 -10.92
N THR A 288 -3.51 -9.02 -10.81
CA THR A 288 -4.70 -8.15 -10.74
C THR A 288 -4.84 -7.46 -9.40
N GLU A 289 -4.57 -8.18 -8.31
CA GLU A 289 -4.70 -7.69 -6.94
C GLU A 289 -3.43 -7.96 -6.14
N VAL A 290 -2.96 -6.95 -5.41
CA VAL A 290 -1.84 -7.06 -4.49
C VAL A 290 -2.34 -6.66 -3.11
N TYR A 291 -2.18 -7.56 -2.14
CA TYR A 291 -2.41 -7.29 -0.74
C TYR A 291 -1.09 -7.02 -0.04
N ILE A 292 -1.05 -6.03 0.84
CA ILE A 292 0.08 -5.80 1.74
C ILE A 292 -0.46 -5.79 3.15
N THR A 293 0.13 -6.60 4.01
CA THR A 293 -0.22 -6.66 5.43
C THR A 293 1.03 -6.80 6.29
N SER A 294 0.84 -6.78 7.59
CA SER A 294 1.89 -7.04 8.57
C SER A 294 1.50 -8.21 9.47
N ASP A 295 2.48 -8.85 10.05
CA ASP A 295 2.28 -9.81 11.11
C ASP A 295 2.01 -9.09 12.45
N HIS A 296 2.74 -8.02 12.78
CA HIS A 296 2.51 -7.15 13.93
C HIS A 296 3.05 -5.74 13.65
N GLY A 297 2.78 -4.81 14.55
CA GLY A 297 3.51 -3.55 14.60
C GLY A 297 4.49 -3.55 15.78
N PHE A 298 4.98 -2.37 16.18
CA PHE A 298 5.95 -2.26 17.26
C PHE A 298 5.83 -0.93 18.01
N LEU A 299 6.35 -0.92 19.24
CA LEU A 299 6.59 0.29 20.00
C LEU A 299 8.00 0.79 19.73
N PHE A 300 8.11 2.08 19.44
CA PHE A 300 9.38 2.78 19.25
C PHE A 300 9.44 3.98 20.18
N ASN A 301 10.51 4.05 20.99
CA ASN A 301 10.82 5.19 21.85
C ASN A 301 12.34 5.37 21.93
N ASP A 302 12.81 6.56 21.59
CA ASP A 302 14.23 6.95 21.72
C ASP A 302 14.51 7.54 23.12
N ILE A 303 14.17 6.76 24.16
CA ILE A 303 14.44 7.13 25.57
C ILE A 303 15.18 6.01 26.28
N MET A 304 15.90 6.36 27.32
CA MET A 304 16.47 5.35 28.24
C MET A 304 15.40 4.85 29.19
N PHE A 305 15.16 3.54 29.17
CA PHE A 305 14.28 2.87 30.13
C PHE A 305 15.05 2.61 31.42
N THR A 306 14.44 2.98 32.55
CA THR A 306 14.96 2.70 33.89
C THR A 306 14.28 1.46 34.48
N ASP A 307 14.79 0.96 35.61
CA ASP A 307 14.18 -0.18 36.29
C ASP A 307 12.74 0.11 36.78
N LYS A 308 12.36 1.38 36.91
CA LYS A 308 10.98 1.81 37.25
C LYS A 308 10.00 1.63 36.11
N ASP A 309 10.50 1.56 34.90
CA ASP A 309 9.70 1.40 33.68
C ASP A 309 9.49 -0.09 33.32
N LYS A 310 10.00 -1.00 34.19
CA LYS A 310 10.00 -2.45 33.98
C LYS A 310 9.25 -3.16 35.09
N HIS A 311 8.32 -4.02 34.71
CA HIS A 311 7.65 -4.92 35.64
C HIS A 311 8.47 -6.21 35.81
N LYS A 312 8.67 -6.63 37.02
CA LYS A 312 9.26 -7.96 37.31
C LYS A 312 8.19 -9.04 37.11
N ILE A 313 8.58 -10.13 36.48
CA ILE A 313 7.73 -11.32 36.36
C ILE A 313 8.06 -12.22 37.58
N GLU A 314 7.09 -12.37 38.46
CA GLU A 314 7.24 -13.16 39.71
C GLU A 314 6.50 -14.51 39.65
N GLU A 315 5.83 -14.78 38.50
CA GLU A 315 5.06 -16.00 38.25
C GLU A 315 5.86 -17.03 37.44
N ASP A 316 5.45 -18.30 37.58
CA ASP A 316 5.91 -19.36 36.69
C ASP A 316 5.40 -19.11 35.26
N CYS A 317 6.31 -19.11 34.31
CA CYS A 317 6.03 -18.81 32.93
C CYS A 317 6.38 -19.96 32.00
N LEU A 318 5.53 -20.16 30.99
CA LEU A 318 5.83 -21.02 29.85
C LEU A 318 6.78 -20.33 28.87
N GLU A 319 6.72 -19.01 28.81
CA GLU A 319 7.54 -18.16 27.94
C GLU A 319 7.61 -16.74 28.51
N ARG A 320 8.71 -16.01 28.24
CA ARG A 320 8.93 -14.63 28.68
C ARG A 320 9.48 -13.77 27.54
N SER A 321 8.91 -12.58 27.40
CA SER A 321 9.40 -11.53 26.50
C SER A 321 9.33 -10.16 27.19
N THR A 322 9.84 -9.13 26.55
CA THR A 322 9.75 -7.74 27.06
C THR A 322 8.33 -7.19 27.07
N ARG A 323 7.42 -7.74 26.25
CA ARG A 323 6.05 -7.23 26.10
C ARG A 323 4.97 -8.23 26.44
N TYR A 324 5.32 -9.47 26.71
CA TYR A 324 4.37 -10.49 27.17
C TYR A 324 5.06 -11.59 27.97
N TYR A 325 4.26 -12.39 28.66
CA TYR A 325 4.64 -13.73 29.11
C TYR A 325 3.43 -14.66 29.01
N LEU A 326 3.68 -15.95 28.84
CA LEU A 326 2.67 -16.98 28.87
C LEU A 326 2.70 -17.67 30.23
N THR A 327 1.53 -17.85 30.88
CA THR A 327 1.41 -18.45 32.18
C THR A 327 0.12 -19.25 32.32
N LYS A 328 0.08 -20.18 33.26
CA LYS A 328 -1.17 -20.84 33.68
C LYS A 328 -1.84 -20.15 34.88
N SER A 329 -1.15 -19.21 35.52
CA SER A 329 -1.71 -18.43 36.62
C SER A 329 -2.76 -17.44 36.11
N LYS A 330 -3.93 -17.47 36.76
CA LYS A 330 -5.01 -16.50 36.55
C LYS A 330 -5.01 -15.38 37.60
N ASP A 331 -4.03 -15.38 38.51
CA ASP A 331 -3.94 -14.38 39.57
C ASP A 331 -3.76 -12.98 38.97
N GLU A 332 -4.41 -12.00 39.60
CA GLU A 332 -4.25 -10.61 39.18
C GLU A 332 -2.87 -10.06 39.56
N VAL A 333 -2.20 -9.41 38.62
CA VAL A 333 -0.92 -8.73 38.84
C VAL A 333 -1.10 -7.25 38.57
N ASN A 334 -0.68 -6.41 39.51
CA ASN A 334 -0.80 -4.96 39.33
C ASN A 334 -0.01 -4.46 38.13
N GLY A 335 -0.66 -3.66 37.27
CA GLY A 335 -0.04 -3.13 36.06
C GLY A 335 0.08 -4.14 34.90
N VAL A 336 -0.54 -5.31 35.01
CA VAL A 336 -0.57 -6.37 33.99
C VAL A 336 -2.02 -6.74 33.69
N VAL A 337 -2.30 -7.00 32.42
CA VAL A 337 -3.58 -7.54 31.96
C VAL A 337 -3.35 -8.94 31.43
N LYS A 338 -4.21 -9.87 31.82
CA LYS A 338 -4.18 -11.24 31.33
C LYS A 338 -5.40 -11.56 30.49
N PHE A 339 -5.18 -12.20 29.37
CA PHE A 339 -6.24 -12.68 28.48
C PHE A 339 -6.13 -14.20 28.29
N PRO A 340 -7.24 -14.94 28.20
CA PRO A 340 -7.20 -16.34 27.80
C PRO A 340 -6.56 -16.47 26.40
N LEU A 341 -5.49 -17.27 26.30
CA LEU A 341 -4.70 -17.34 25.07
C LEU A 341 -5.54 -17.85 23.88
N ASN A 342 -6.43 -18.81 24.11
CA ASN A 342 -7.33 -19.32 23.06
C ASN A 342 -8.26 -18.25 22.46
N GLU A 343 -8.72 -17.27 23.25
CA GLU A 343 -9.63 -16.22 22.78
C GLU A 343 -8.93 -15.16 21.91
N VAL A 344 -7.68 -14.87 22.23
CA VAL A 344 -6.91 -13.80 21.58
C VAL A 344 -5.99 -14.30 20.47
N SER A 345 -5.68 -15.60 20.43
CA SER A 345 -4.82 -16.21 19.40
C SER A 345 -5.56 -17.13 18.44
N GLY A 346 -6.70 -17.69 18.85
CA GLY A 346 -7.39 -18.75 18.11
C GLY A 346 -6.75 -20.14 18.24
N MET A 347 -5.72 -20.33 19.08
CA MET A 347 -5.11 -21.63 19.34
C MET A 347 -6.06 -22.54 20.10
N VAL A 348 -6.15 -23.83 19.71
CA VAL A 348 -7.16 -24.75 20.23
C VAL A 348 -6.71 -25.53 21.47
N ASN A 349 -5.40 -25.65 21.75
CA ASN A 349 -4.84 -26.50 22.82
C ASN A 349 -4.38 -25.73 24.05
N VAL A 350 -4.85 -24.50 24.27
CA VAL A 350 -4.35 -23.57 25.29
C VAL A 350 -5.44 -23.03 26.22
N SER A 351 -6.47 -23.80 26.50
CA SER A 351 -7.61 -23.37 27.32
C SER A 351 -7.25 -23.02 28.79
N ASP A 352 -6.11 -23.49 29.27
CA ASP A 352 -5.56 -23.22 30.62
C ASP A 352 -4.39 -22.24 30.62
N VAL A 353 -4.09 -21.61 29.44
CA VAL A 353 -2.97 -20.68 29.27
C VAL A 353 -3.48 -19.27 29.15
N MET A 354 -2.84 -18.35 29.84
CA MET A 354 -3.06 -16.91 29.78
C MET A 354 -1.87 -16.24 29.06
N VAL A 355 -2.14 -15.27 28.24
CA VAL A 355 -1.15 -14.29 27.80
C VAL A 355 -1.26 -13.06 28.69
N ALA A 356 -0.17 -12.73 29.36
CA ALA A 356 -0.05 -11.58 30.25
C ALA A 356 0.74 -10.47 29.53
N VAL A 357 0.17 -9.26 29.48
CA VAL A 357 0.78 -8.09 28.84
C VAL A 357 0.85 -6.93 29.84
N PRO A 358 1.88 -6.07 29.79
CA PRO A 358 1.94 -4.90 30.66
C PRO A 358 0.91 -3.87 30.19
N MET A 359 0.29 -3.18 31.14
CA MET A 359 -0.58 -2.05 30.81
C MET A 359 0.21 -0.93 30.13
N GLY A 360 -0.41 -0.31 29.13
CA GLY A 360 0.20 0.78 28.40
C GLY A 360 1.43 0.36 27.58
N THR A 361 2.45 1.20 27.62
CA THR A 361 3.71 0.97 26.90
C THR A 361 4.85 0.47 27.80
N ASN A 362 4.54 -0.01 29.02
CA ASN A 362 5.52 -0.55 29.95
C ASN A 362 6.16 -1.85 29.41
N ARG A 363 7.27 -2.27 30.03
CA ARG A 363 8.01 -3.49 29.63
C ARG A 363 8.14 -4.44 30.83
N PHE A 364 8.28 -5.71 30.54
CA PHE A 364 8.78 -6.67 31.50
C PHE A 364 10.32 -6.65 31.55
N ALA A 365 10.88 -6.94 32.71
CA ALA A 365 12.31 -7.17 32.83
C ALA A 365 12.63 -8.55 32.25
N ALA A 366 13.18 -8.57 31.04
CA ALA A 366 13.60 -9.77 30.33
C ALA A 366 15.11 -9.75 30.06
N PRO A 367 15.78 -10.93 30.04
CA PRO A 367 17.25 -11.02 29.92
C PRO A 367 17.83 -10.49 28.60
N SER A 368 17.04 -10.45 27.52
CA SER A 368 17.50 -10.20 26.14
C SER A 368 16.98 -8.91 25.52
N GLY A 369 16.48 -7.95 26.30
CA GLY A 369 15.67 -6.88 25.71
C GLY A 369 16.42 -5.63 25.30
N GLY A 370 16.47 -5.35 23.99
CA GLY A 370 16.41 -4.00 23.50
C GLY A 370 15.05 -3.40 23.90
N TYR A 371 15.04 -2.20 24.52
CA TYR A 371 13.77 -1.59 24.97
C TYR A 371 13.26 -0.50 24.02
N MET A 372 14.06 -0.14 23.04
CA MET A 372 13.75 0.91 22.08
C MET A 372 12.76 0.46 21.01
N PHE A 373 12.95 -0.73 20.49
CA PHE A 373 12.07 -1.43 19.55
C PHE A 373 11.53 -2.67 20.24
N THR A 374 10.22 -2.75 20.44
CA THR A 374 9.59 -3.90 21.13
C THR A 374 8.22 -4.18 20.54
N HIS A 375 7.87 -5.46 20.50
CA HIS A 375 6.57 -5.99 20.10
C HIS A 375 6.19 -7.21 20.95
N GLY A 376 5.03 -7.77 20.73
CA GLY A 376 4.50 -8.92 21.50
C GLY A 376 3.36 -8.56 22.42
N GLY A 377 3.15 -7.27 22.74
CA GLY A 377 2.14 -6.79 23.67
C GLY A 377 0.84 -6.32 23.01
N ALA A 378 0.04 -5.63 23.82
CA ALA A 378 -1.30 -5.22 23.44
C ALA A 378 -1.43 -3.72 23.12
N ALA A 379 -0.35 -2.98 22.89
CA ALA A 379 -0.47 -1.57 22.49
C ALA A 379 -1.11 -1.44 21.11
N LEU A 380 -1.80 -0.32 20.86
CA LEU A 380 -2.41 -0.02 19.56
C LEU A 380 -1.40 -0.14 18.42
N GLN A 381 -0.16 0.33 18.65
CA GLN A 381 0.95 0.27 17.70
C GLN A 381 1.43 -1.16 17.39
N GLU A 382 1.20 -2.12 18.29
CA GLU A 382 1.55 -3.53 18.14
C GLU A 382 0.41 -4.32 17.48
N LEU A 383 -0.85 -4.04 17.89
CA LEU A 383 -2.03 -4.81 17.50
C LEU A 383 -2.71 -4.33 16.23
N ILE A 384 -2.76 -3.02 15.96
CA ILE A 384 -3.47 -2.51 14.78
C ILE A 384 -2.54 -2.57 13.58
N ILE A 385 -2.76 -3.58 12.75
CA ILE A 385 -1.97 -3.86 11.56
C ILE A 385 -2.68 -3.38 10.29
N PRO A 386 -1.95 -3.01 9.25
CA PRO A 386 -2.53 -2.57 7.98
C PRO A 386 -2.97 -3.75 7.12
N VAL A 387 -4.04 -3.57 6.38
CA VAL A 387 -4.38 -4.36 5.18
C VAL A 387 -4.58 -3.40 4.03
N ILE A 388 -3.57 -3.28 3.18
CA ILE A 388 -3.65 -2.52 1.94
C ILE A 388 -4.10 -3.46 0.83
N THR A 389 -5.09 -3.02 0.05
CA THR A 389 -5.48 -3.67 -1.20
C THR A 389 -5.14 -2.74 -2.34
N SER A 390 -4.26 -3.17 -3.24
CA SER A 390 -3.91 -2.44 -4.46
C SER A 390 -4.45 -3.18 -5.68
N ARG A 391 -5.08 -2.43 -6.59
CA ARG A 391 -5.62 -2.93 -7.86
C ARG A 391 -5.09 -2.09 -9.00
N GLN A 392 -4.76 -2.74 -10.09
CA GLN A 392 -4.50 -2.03 -11.32
C GLN A 392 -5.82 -1.54 -11.91
N GLU A 393 -5.92 -0.25 -12.18
CA GLU A 393 -7.01 0.28 -12.97
C GLU A 393 -6.93 -0.35 -14.37
N ARG A 394 -7.99 -1.05 -14.80
CA ARG A 394 -8.02 -1.61 -16.15
C ARG A 394 -8.09 -0.47 -17.16
N ASP A 395 -7.44 -0.66 -18.32
CA ASP A 395 -7.52 0.22 -19.49
C ASP A 395 -8.97 0.51 -19.96
N ASP A 396 -9.93 -0.27 -19.51
CA ASP A 396 -11.36 -0.14 -19.85
C ASP A 396 -11.98 1.22 -19.44
N ASN A 397 -11.37 1.96 -18.52
CA ASN A 397 -11.81 3.29 -18.10
C ASN A 397 -11.07 4.45 -18.79
N LYS A 398 -10.01 4.16 -19.54
CA LYS A 398 -9.33 5.22 -20.30
C LYS A 398 -10.22 5.70 -21.43
N GLN A 399 -10.43 7.01 -21.51
CA GLN A 399 -11.12 7.60 -22.65
C GLN A 399 -10.24 7.49 -23.90
N PRO A 400 -10.81 7.10 -25.06
CA PRO A 400 -10.05 7.14 -26.29
C PRO A 400 -9.72 8.60 -26.67
N VAL A 401 -8.52 8.82 -27.22
CA VAL A 401 -8.14 10.15 -27.71
C VAL A 401 -9.16 10.69 -28.69
N GLY A 402 -9.38 12.00 -28.68
CA GLY A 402 -10.29 12.66 -29.60
C GLY A 402 -9.64 12.91 -30.95
N VAL A 403 -10.47 13.28 -31.94
CA VAL A 403 -10.04 13.64 -33.29
C VAL A 403 -10.85 14.82 -33.79
N MET A 404 -10.21 15.73 -34.52
CA MET A 404 -10.85 16.85 -35.19
C MET A 404 -10.25 17.10 -36.57
N ILE A 405 -11.03 17.70 -37.47
CA ILE A 405 -10.57 18.16 -38.79
C ILE A 405 -10.06 19.58 -38.65
N LEU A 406 -8.87 19.85 -39.21
CA LEU A 406 -8.25 21.18 -39.15
C LEU A 406 -8.69 22.10 -40.30
N ASP A 407 -9.08 21.51 -41.43
CA ASP A 407 -9.47 22.27 -42.62
C ASP A 407 -10.89 22.82 -42.46
N ARG A 408 -11.06 24.13 -42.59
CA ARG A 408 -12.36 24.82 -42.45
C ARG A 408 -13.34 24.53 -43.59
N ARG A 409 -12.85 24.16 -44.75
CA ARG A 409 -13.66 23.81 -45.93
C ARG A 409 -13.03 22.61 -46.62
N LEU A 410 -13.85 21.60 -46.83
CA LEU A 410 -13.44 20.40 -47.55
C LEU A 410 -13.95 20.44 -48.97
N SER A 411 -13.02 20.39 -49.94
CA SER A 411 -13.36 20.34 -51.34
C SER A 411 -12.47 19.36 -52.10
N MET A 412 -13.07 18.64 -53.01
CA MET A 412 -12.35 17.71 -53.89
C MET A 412 -11.74 18.44 -55.08
N GLN A 413 -10.56 17.98 -55.47
CA GLN A 413 -9.88 18.38 -56.71
C GLN A 413 -9.48 17.13 -57.49
N ALA A 414 -9.83 17.05 -58.76
CA ALA A 414 -9.50 15.91 -59.61
C ALA A 414 -9.77 14.54 -58.98
N SER A 415 -10.99 14.32 -58.42
CA SER A 415 -11.43 13.10 -57.78
C SER A 415 -10.70 12.74 -56.49
N ARG A 416 -9.97 13.69 -55.88
CA ARG A 416 -9.16 13.49 -54.68
C ARG A 416 -9.47 14.53 -53.63
N LEU A 417 -9.64 14.06 -52.36
CA LEU A 417 -9.75 14.90 -51.17
C LEU A 417 -8.49 14.78 -50.33
N ARG A 418 -7.83 15.90 -50.05
CA ARG A 418 -6.72 16.00 -49.10
C ARG A 418 -7.10 16.92 -47.97
N PHE A 419 -6.89 16.47 -46.73
CA PHE A 419 -7.16 17.28 -45.54
C PHE A 419 -6.28 16.84 -44.40
N LYS A 420 -6.24 17.65 -43.32
CA LYS A 420 -5.50 17.38 -42.12
C LYS A 420 -6.44 17.10 -40.96
N MET A 421 -6.15 16.07 -40.20
CA MET A 421 -6.78 15.74 -38.93
C MET A 421 -5.78 15.98 -37.80
N LEU A 422 -6.29 16.25 -36.61
CA LEU A 422 -5.52 16.37 -35.37
C LEU A 422 -6.05 15.37 -34.35
N GLN A 423 -5.16 14.55 -33.82
CA GLN A 423 -5.43 13.84 -32.60
C GLN A 423 -5.37 14.84 -31.43
N THR A 424 -6.50 15.07 -30.74
CA THR A 424 -6.65 16.19 -29.80
C THR A 424 -5.85 16.03 -28.51
N GLU A 425 -5.77 14.83 -27.97
CA GLU A 425 -4.97 14.48 -26.79
C GLU A 425 -3.82 13.55 -27.17
N ALA A 426 -2.71 13.62 -26.42
CA ALA A 426 -1.65 12.63 -26.51
C ALA A 426 -2.10 11.33 -25.83
N VAL A 427 -1.76 10.18 -26.41
CA VAL A 427 -1.90 8.89 -25.70
C VAL A 427 -1.04 8.95 -24.46
N SER A 428 -1.63 8.60 -23.32
CA SER A 428 -1.04 8.73 -22.01
C SER A 428 -1.57 7.65 -21.04
N MET A 429 -1.25 7.79 -19.78
CA MET A 429 -1.83 6.90 -18.74
C MET A 429 -3.35 7.09 -18.58
N ASP A 430 -3.93 8.22 -19.02
CA ASP A 430 -5.36 8.55 -18.91
C ASP A 430 -6.12 8.44 -20.23
N MET A 431 -5.40 8.47 -21.35
CA MET A 431 -5.97 8.48 -22.70
C MET A 431 -5.43 7.30 -23.50
N LYS A 432 -6.34 6.44 -23.98
CA LYS A 432 -5.96 5.30 -24.85
C LYS A 432 -5.97 5.68 -26.33
N GLU A 433 -5.20 4.95 -27.10
CA GLU A 433 -5.23 5.00 -28.55
C GLU A 433 -6.65 4.75 -29.10
N ARG A 434 -6.93 5.31 -30.27
CA ARG A 434 -8.23 5.16 -30.94
C ARG A 434 -8.06 4.72 -32.38
N PRO A 435 -8.48 3.51 -32.74
CA PRO A 435 -8.59 3.13 -34.15
C PRO A 435 -9.81 3.80 -34.77
N ILE A 436 -9.62 4.47 -35.91
CA ILE A 436 -10.70 5.14 -36.64
C ILE A 436 -10.74 4.68 -38.09
N ARG A 437 -11.94 4.79 -38.71
CA ARG A 437 -12.20 4.55 -40.13
C ARG A 437 -12.68 5.80 -40.80
N VAL A 438 -12.05 6.15 -41.90
CA VAL A 438 -12.29 7.41 -42.65
C VAL A 438 -12.61 7.11 -44.09
N ALA A 439 -13.73 7.62 -44.58
CA ALA A 439 -14.11 7.53 -46.00
C ALA A 439 -15.08 8.65 -46.42
N LEU A 440 -15.22 8.87 -47.72
CA LEU A 440 -16.31 9.65 -48.29
C LEU A 440 -17.51 8.77 -48.61
N TYR A 441 -18.69 9.32 -48.35
CA TYR A 441 -19.97 8.66 -48.53
C TYR A 441 -20.90 9.47 -49.43
N HIS A 442 -21.69 8.76 -50.23
CA HIS A 442 -22.87 9.28 -50.93
C HIS A 442 -24.06 8.37 -50.64
N ASN A 443 -25.16 8.94 -50.13
CA ASN A 443 -26.35 8.17 -49.71
C ASN A 443 -26.00 6.98 -48.78
N ASP A 444 -25.15 7.24 -47.78
CA ASP A 444 -24.65 6.29 -46.80
C ASP A 444 -23.81 5.11 -47.34
N VAL A 445 -23.46 5.13 -48.61
CA VAL A 445 -22.56 4.16 -49.24
C VAL A 445 -21.16 4.77 -49.40
N PRO A 446 -20.08 4.07 -49.00
CA PRO A 446 -18.73 4.57 -49.18
C PRO A 446 -18.35 4.63 -50.64
N VAL A 447 -17.84 5.79 -51.08
CA VAL A 447 -17.47 6.08 -52.47
C VAL A 447 -15.95 6.19 -52.66
N THR A 448 -15.18 6.04 -51.59
CA THR A 448 -13.73 5.85 -51.57
C THR A 448 -13.39 4.56 -50.84
N PRO A 449 -12.17 4.00 -50.96
CA PRO A 449 -11.69 3.01 -50.03
C PRO A 449 -11.79 3.54 -48.59
N VAL A 450 -12.22 2.69 -47.68
CA VAL A 450 -12.19 3.02 -46.24
C VAL A 450 -10.75 2.96 -45.75
N LYS A 451 -10.30 4.03 -45.12
CA LYS A 451 -8.94 4.14 -44.62
C LYS A 451 -8.92 3.92 -43.10
N ASP A 452 -8.25 2.88 -42.64
CA ASP A 452 -8.00 2.63 -41.25
C ASP A 452 -6.81 3.45 -40.75
N ILE A 453 -6.98 4.17 -39.65
CA ILE A 453 -5.96 5.02 -39.03
C ILE A 453 -5.96 4.76 -37.52
N LEU A 454 -4.79 4.51 -36.94
CA LEU A 454 -4.61 4.43 -35.50
C LEU A 454 -4.13 5.77 -34.95
N LEU A 455 -4.88 6.35 -34.04
CA LEU A 455 -4.53 7.55 -33.30
C LEU A 455 -3.72 7.16 -32.06
N ASP A 456 -2.41 7.01 -32.19
CA ASP A 456 -1.50 6.47 -31.17
C ASP A 456 -0.39 7.44 -30.74
N LYS A 457 -0.45 8.70 -31.17
CA LYS A 457 0.59 9.67 -30.91
C LYS A 457 0.69 10.03 -29.43
N THR A 458 1.89 9.92 -28.87
CA THR A 458 2.22 10.22 -27.47
C THR A 458 2.86 11.59 -27.27
N ASP A 459 3.19 12.30 -28.36
CA ASP A 459 3.87 13.60 -28.32
C ASP A 459 2.96 14.68 -27.72
N PRO A 460 3.41 15.46 -26.73
CA PRO A 460 2.62 16.55 -26.15
C PRO A 460 2.35 17.70 -27.12
N SER A 461 3.20 17.86 -28.15
CA SER A 461 3.03 18.92 -29.17
C SER A 461 1.88 18.61 -30.12
N LEU A 462 0.99 19.58 -30.33
CA LEU A 462 -0.11 19.48 -31.31
C LEU A 462 0.41 19.27 -32.74
N ASP A 463 1.54 19.88 -33.07
CA ASP A 463 2.09 19.80 -34.44
C ASP A 463 2.51 18.37 -34.81
N ASN A 464 3.01 17.62 -33.86
CA ASN A 464 3.45 16.23 -34.07
C ASN A 464 2.29 15.23 -34.08
N ARG A 465 1.08 15.66 -33.67
CA ARG A 465 -0.14 14.84 -33.68
C ARG A 465 -1.04 15.09 -34.89
N LYS A 466 -0.61 15.91 -35.82
CA LYS A 466 -1.30 16.11 -37.09
C LYS A 466 -1.14 14.90 -38.01
N ILE A 467 -2.22 14.54 -38.71
CA ILE A 467 -2.29 13.40 -39.62
C ILE A 467 -2.83 13.91 -40.96
N GLN A 468 -2.11 13.66 -42.03
CA GLN A 468 -2.58 13.98 -43.39
C GLN A 468 -3.36 12.79 -43.93
N VAL A 469 -4.59 13.05 -44.36
CA VAL A 469 -5.47 12.06 -44.98
C VAL A 469 -5.68 12.39 -46.44
N ASP A 470 -5.66 11.37 -47.27
CA ASP A 470 -5.83 11.45 -48.72
C ASP A 470 -6.83 10.36 -49.14
N LEU A 471 -7.96 10.74 -49.72
CA LEU A 471 -9.03 9.87 -50.18
C LEU A 471 -9.26 10.10 -51.69
N THR A 472 -9.40 9.02 -52.47
CA THR A 472 -9.66 9.05 -53.90
C THR A 472 -10.94 8.32 -54.21
N LEU A 473 -11.82 8.90 -55.06
CA LEU A 473 -13.06 8.26 -55.50
C LEU A 473 -12.78 6.96 -56.26
N ASN A 474 -13.57 5.94 -55.95
CA ASN A 474 -13.55 4.65 -56.67
C ASN A 474 -14.04 4.80 -58.14
N LYS A 475 -14.96 5.74 -58.37
CA LYS A 475 -15.53 6.08 -59.68
C LYS A 475 -16.06 7.52 -59.65
N ASN A 476 -16.24 8.12 -60.81
CA ASN A 476 -16.89 9.42 -60.91
C ASN A 476 -18.33 9.36 -60.41
N ILE A 477 -18.71 10.34 -59.59
CA ILE A 477 -20.02 10.44 -58.95
C ILE A 477 -20.62 11.79 -59.30
N ASP A 478 -21.84 11.75 -59.85
CA ASP A 478 -22.62 12.95 -60.20
C ASP A 478 -23.38 13.44 -58.94
N ALA A 479 -22.63 14.00 -58.00
CA ALA A 479 -23.16 14.66 -56.81
C ALA A 479 -22.29 15.83 -56.42
N LYS A 480 -22.90 17.01 -56.26
CA LYS A 480 -22.21 18.25 -55.87
C LYS A 480 -21.67 18.24 -54.44
N VAL A 481 -22.26 17.43 -53.59
CA VAL A 481 -21.87 17.31 -52.17
C VAL A 481 -21.77 15.84 -51.76
N LEU A 482 -20.62 15.50 -51.19
CA LEU A 482 -20.36 14.20 -50.53
C LEU A 482 -20.24 14.41 -49.02
N GLN A 483 -20.28 13.33 -48.25
CA GLN A 483 -20.11 13.38 -46.82
C GLN A 483 -18.81 12.69 -46.42
N LEU A 484 -17.92 13.41 -45.75
CA LEU A 484 -16.81 12.81 -45.03
C LEU A 484 -17.34 12.26 -43.72
N LYS A 485 -17.16 10.97 -43.47
CA LYS A 485 -17.48 10.34 -42.16
C LYS A 485 -16.23 9.72 -41.56
N VAL A 486 -16.10 9.92 -40.26
CA VAL A 486 -15.08 9.29 -39.44
C VAL A 486 -15.80 8.48 -38.38
N PHE A 487 -15.51 7.20 -38.31
CA PHE A 487 -16.09 6.27 -37.32
C PHE A 487 -15.01 5.80 -36.35
N ASP A 488 -15.39 5.51 -35.14
CA ASP A 488 -14.61 4.60 -34.27
C ASP A 488 -14.63 3.20 -34.90
N ALA A 489 -13.49 2.52 -34.97
CA ALA A 489 -13.46 1.19 -35.57
C ALA A 489 -14.26 0.16 -34.76
N THR A 490 -14.62 0.49 -33.51
CA THR A 490 -15.46 -0.33 -32.63
C THR A 490 -16.96 0.02 -32.71
N ASP A 491 -17.33 1.16 -33.34
CA ASP A 491 -18.72 1.61 -33.55
C ASP A 491 -18.90 2.10 -35.00
N GLU A 492 -19.35 1.22 -35.84
CA GLU A 492 -19.61 1.52 -37.29
C GLU A 492 -20.97 2.17 -37.56
N LEU A 493 -21.82 2.33 -36.54
CA LEU A 493 -23.16 2.88 -36.69
C LEU A 493 -23.19 4.40 -36.49
N ASN A 494 -22.36 4.92 -35.58
CA ASN A 494 -22.37 6.30 -35.17
C ASN A 494 -21.06 7.00 -35.56
N PRO A 495 -21.06 7.87 -36.60
CA PRO A 495 -19.86 8.59 -36.99
C PRO A 495 -19.47 9.61 -35.90
N ILE A 496 -18.19 9.63 -35.53
CA ILE A 496 -17.60 10.63 -34.63
C ILE A 496 -17.62 12.02 -35.28
N ILE A 497 -17.35 12.05 -36.59
CA ILE A 497 -17.32 13.28 -37.39
C ILE A 497 -18.15 13.03 -38.66
N LYS A 498 -18.95 14.03 -39.00
CA LYS A 498 -19.73 14.05 -40.25
C LYS A 498 -19.64 15.46 -40.84
N GLU A 499 -18.95 15.62 -41.99
CA GLU A 499 -18.71 16.90 -42.63
C GLU A 499 -19.07 16.84 -44.11
N ASN A 500 -19.57 17.96 -44.67
CA ASN A 500 -19.88 18.07 -46.06
C ASN A 500 -18.63 18.42 -46.89
N VAL A 501 -18.46 17.75 -48.01
CA VAL A 501 -17.36 17.92 -48.93
C VAL A 501 -17.91 18.38 -50.28
N THR A 502 -17.47 19.52 -50.76
CA THR A 502 -17.83 20.02 -52.11
C THR A 502 -17.09 19.20 -53.16
N ASN A 503 -17.84 18.61 -54.09
CA ASN A 503 -17.26 17.87 -55.20
C ASN A 503 -17.09 18.79 -56.43
N ASN A 504 -15.88 19.29 -56.65
CA ASN A 504 -15.53 20.13 -57.78
C ASN A 504 -14.98 19.31 -58.97
N THR A 505 -15.20 18.01 -59.00
CA THR A 505 -14.77 17.14 -60.11
C THR A 505 -15.69 17.27 -61.33
N LEU A 506 -16.89 17.82 -61.15
CA LEU A 506 -17.80 18.14 -62.22
C LEU A 506 -17.41 19.54 -62.82
N ILE A 507 -16.49 19.59 -63.78
CA ILE A 507 -16.32 20.74 -64.63
C ILE A 507 -17.46 20.61 -65.63
N GLU A 508 -18.47 21.47 -65.54
CA GLU A 508 -19.40 21.69 -66.66
C GLU A 508 -18.59 22.15 -67.84
N ASN A 509 -18.49 21.31 -68.87
CA ASN A 509 -18.03 21.74 -70.19
C ASN A 509 -19.17 22.51 -70.84
N ASP A 510 -19.38 23.78 -70.45
CA ASP A 510 -20.12 24.75 -71.21
C ASP A 510 -19.18 25.37 -72.25
N PHE A 511 -18.88 24.61 -73.31
CA PHE A 511 -18.43 25.09 -74.55
C PHE A 511 -19.29 24.47 -75.65
N ASP A 512 -20.49 25.00 -75.78
CA ASP A 512 -21.24 24.93 -77.04
C ASP A 512 -20.76 26.09 -77.96
N PHE A 513 -20.10 25.73 -79.04
CA PHE A 513 -19.87 26.58 -80.17
C PHE A 513 -20.95 26.33 -81.22
#